data_bd50f6c3676d0ee8ce907b23fae05af5
#
_entry.id   bd50f6c3676d0ee8ce907b23fae05af5
#
_cell.length_a   1.000
_cell.length_b   1.000
_cell.length_c   1.000
_cell.angle_alpha   90.00
_cell.angle_beta   90.00
_cell.angle_gamma   90.00
#
_symmetry.space_group_name_H-M   'P 1'
#
loop_
_entity.id
_entity.type
_entity.pdbx_description
1 polymer ?
#
loop_
_entity_poly.entity_id
_entity_poly.type
_entity_poly.pdbx_seq_one_letter_code
_entity_poly.pdbx_strand_id
1 'polypeptide(L)'
;MPAAGKMVQIYVNANQAYQTIDGFGVNINSKQWQPRLLPAMELLLDDLGATLYRLDIFGKSNWPDPAGTIGTASLDLARMDAIYRGDIACRGWEMMRYLNKRGIEPYLTASGDVPTWMLAPDGKTLVDYERFSEMMVSLVDWAIHREGLKIRCFGPLNETDIGSPEGPSVTPEEYPKILEILDRKLTEKGINIPLVVPEQSQFNGNTICLIAAHPSLVKRIGVFATHCYADISLAQFDEVRAAASPFPDAHLWMGEYGDLDQSGEKEWYVAWVMTLRLLDMLENGYHGALVWDAYDNYHDHDEHWTIYGLLRTGLRAYTPKKRYHASKQVFRFVRPGFQRLLAEVSMPEVRALAFASPDQTQVVLIGVNQSSQPRNLNIWLEGFPEVVTRGKMAYYRTSESENCHRIAEIPVRGGNWPFSGIDVLVPGDSIFTLNFEG
;
A
#
# COMPACT_ATOMS: atom_id res chain seq x y z
N MET A 1 31.93 3.18 29.96
CA MET A 1 31.68 3.73 28.61
C MET A 1 31.03 2.64 27.82
N PRO A 2 29.90 2.87 27.12
CA PRO A 2 29.38 1.88 26.18
C PRO A 2 30.46 1.62 25.13
N ALA A 3 30.66 0.37 24.76
CA ALA A 3 31.62 -0.01 23.74
C ALA A 3 31.34 0.80 22.47
N ALA A 4 32.38 1.45 21.93
CA ALA A 4 32.24 2.20 20.68
C ALA A 4 31.77 1.21 19.61
N GLY A 5 30.52 1.36 19.13
CA GLY A 5 29.98 0.51 18.06
C GLY A 5 30.86 0.62 16.82
N LYS A 6 30.94 -0.46 16.03
CA LYS A 6 31.65 -0.40 14.74
C LYS A 6 31.06 0.73 13.91
N MET A 7 31.90 1.49 13.22
CA MET A 7 31.47 2.57 12.33
C MET A 7 30.94 2.00 11.02
N VAL A 8 29.74 2.48 10.64
CA VAL A 8 29.10 2.18 9.36
C VAL A 8 29.03 3.49 8.57
N GLN A 9 29.55 3.49 7.38
CA GLN A 9 29.44 4.63 6.47
C GLN A 9 28.16 4.49 5.63
N ILE A 10 27.41 5.57 5.51
CA ILE A 10 26.25 5.68 4.61
C ILE A 10 26.49 6.90 3.73
N TYR A 11 26.50 6.67 2.42
CA TYR A 11 26.62 7.72 1.43
C TYR A 11 25.28 7.95 0.74
N VAL A 12 24.79 9.17 0.77
CA VAL A 12 23.51 9.58 0.15
C VAL A 12 23.77 10.65 -0.90
N ASN A 13 23.31 10.42 -2.13
CA ASN A 13 23.52 11.33 -3.25
C ASN A 13 22.17 11.82 -3.82
N ALA A 14 21.90 13.12 -3.68
CA ALA A 14 20.70 13.79 -4.16
C ALA A 14 20.63 13.89 -5.70
N ASN A 15 21.77 13.77 -6.39
CA ASN A 15 21.82 13.85 -7.86
C ASN A 15 21.43 12.51 -8.52
N GLN A 16 21.26 11.45 -7.75
CA GLN A 16 20.87 10.13 -8.24
C GLN A 16 19.54 9.70 -7.63
N ALA A 17 18.46 9.99 -8.35
CA ALA A 17 17.10 9.67 -7.95
C ALA A 17 16.58 8.43 -8.68
N TYR A 18 15.65 7.74 -8.02
CA TYR A 18 14.94 6.57 -8.51
C TYR A 18 13.43 6.87 -8.60
N GLN A 19 12.58 5.92 -8.22
CA GLN A 19 11.13 6.08 -8.31
C GLN A 19 10.59 7.20 -7.41
N THR A 20 9.49 7.79 -7.85
CA THR A 20 8.66 8.71 -7.04
C THR A 20 7.70 7.90 -6.18
N ILE A 21 7.51 8.31 -4.94
CA ILE A 21 6.62 7.65 -4.01
C ILE A 21 5.18 8.17 -4.16
N ASP A 22 4.23 7.26 -4.35
CA ASP A 22 2.79 7.57 -4.41
C ASP A 22 2.16 7.72 -3.03
N GLY A 23 2.74 7.06 -2.06
CA GLY A 23 2.31 7.06 -0.68
C GLY A 23 2.29 5.68 -0.04
N PHE A 24 1.90 5.68 1.22
CA PHE A 24 1.76 4.47 2.04
C PHE A 24 0.41 4.48 2.75
N GLY A 25 -0.12 3.31 3.01
CA GLY A 25 -1.41 3.26 3.66
C GLY A 25 -1.88 1.87 4.06
N VAL A 26 -3.18 1.71 4.04
CA VAL A 26 -3.83 0.53 4.61
C VAL A 26 -4.96 0.04 3.72
N ASN A 27 -5.19 -1.26 3.77
CA ASN A 27 -6.48 -1.85 3.46
C ASN A 27 -7.42 -1.57 4.63
N ILE A 28 -8.68 -1.23 4.36
CA ILE A 28 -9.61 -0.85 5.42
C ILE A 28 -11.03 -1.35 5.13
N ASN A 29 -11.60 -2.06 6.09
CA ASN A 29 -12.94 -2.59 5.99
C ASN A 29 -13.99 -1.48 6.11
N SER A 30 -14.48 -1.00 4.98
CA SER A 30 -15.46 0.08 4.90
C SER A 30 -16.83 -0.28 5.47
N LYS A 31 -17.19 -1.56 5.50
CA LYS A 31 -18.48 -2.06 6.03
C LYS A 31 -18.63 -1.81 7.53
N GLN A 32 -17.50 -1.62 8.22
CA GLN A 32 -17.48 -1.34 9.65
C GLN A 32 -17.56 0.16 9.97
N TRP A 33 -17.66 1.03 8.96
CA TRP A 33 -17.75 2.46 9.18
C TRP A 33 -18.90 2.85 10.11
N GLN A 34 -18.57 3.60 11.12
CA GLN A 34 -19.49 4.21 12.09
C GLN A 34 -18.72 5.26 12.90
N PRO A 35 -19.39 6.18 13.62
CA PRO A 35 -18.73 7.25 14.37
C PRO A 35 -17.65 6.78 15.36
N ARG A 36 -17.77 5.59 15.91
CA ARG A 36 -16.74 5.02 16.81
C ARG A 36 -15.40 4.73 16.13
N LEU A 37 -15.33 4.70 14.77
CA LEU A 37 -14.08 4.53 14.02
C LEU A 37 -13.28 5.85 13.89
N LEU A 38 -13.87 7.00 14.15
CA LEU A 38 -13.17 8.29 14.00
C LEU A 38 -11.82 8.34 14.75
N PRO A 39 -11.68 7.88 16.00
CA PRO A 39 -10.37 7.84 16.66
C PRO A 39 -9.33 6.97 15.95
N ALA A 40 -9.74 5.85 15.33
CA ALA A 40 -8.83 5.04 14.52
C ALA A 40 -8.41 5.79 13.25
N MET A 41 -9.34 6.47 12.59
CA MET A 41 -9.04 7.27 11.40
C MET A 41 -8.08 8.43 11.72
N GLU A 42 -8.24 9.09 12.86
CA GLU A 42 -7.31 10.14 13.33
C GLU A 42 -5.91 9.56 13.56
N LEU A 43 -5.80 8.39 14.18
CA LEU A 43 -4.51 7.71 14.34
C LEU A 43 -3.87 7.39 12.98
N LEU A 44 -4.64 6.85 12.03
CA LEU A 44 -4.14 6.48 10.72
C LEU A 44 -3.74 7.70 9.87
N LEU A 45 -4.55 8.76 9.88
CA LEU A 45 -4.32 9.96 9.08
C LEU A 45 -3.28 10.90 9.68
N ASP A 46 -3.46 11.26 10.96
CA ASP A 46 -2.74 12.38 11.57
C ASP A 46 -1.45 11.92 12.28
N ASP A 47 -1.47 10.73 12.87
CA ASP A 47 -0.31 10.21 13.60
C ASP A 47 0.55 9.25 12.78
N LEU A 48 -0.05 8.25 12.12
CA LEU A 48 0.66 7.33 11.23
C LEU A 48 1.11 8.03 9.94
N GLY A 49 0.28 8.93 9.41
CA GLY A 49 0.54 9.66 8.17
C GLY A 49 0.15 8.88 6.92
N ALA A 50 -0.78 7.92 7.02
CA ALA A 50 -1.27 7.17 5.87
C ALA A 50 -1.93 8.07 4.82
N THR A 51 -1.61 7.85 3.55
CA THR A 51 -2.08 8.62 2.39
C THR A 51 -2.77 7.78 1.34
N LEU A 52 -2.65 6.46 1.42
CA LEU A 52 -3.35 5.51 0.56
C LEU A 52 -4.35 4.70 1.39
N TYR A 53 -5.57 4.55 0.89
CA TYR A 53 -6.64 3.77 1.52
C TYR A 53 -7.32 2.92 0.47
N ARG A 54 -7.21 1.60 0.59
CA ARG A 54 -7.90 0.64 -0.27
C ARG A 54 -9.18 0.21 0.44
N LEU A 55 -10.32 0.48 -0.21
CA LEU A 55 -11.65 0.19 0.32
C LEU A 55 -12.38 -0.77 -0.59
N ASP A 56 -13.02 -1.75 0.03
CA ASP A 56 -13.91 -2.70 -0.62
C ASP A 56 -15.37 -2.41 -0.24
N ILE A 57 -16.23 -2.27 -1.25
CA ILE A 57 -17.68 -2.13 -1.07
C ILE A 57 -18.37 -3.48 -1.19
N PHE A 58 -17.90 -4.32 -2.12
CA PHE A 58 -18.41 -5.67 -2.29
C PHE A 58 -17.55 -6.66 -1.51
N GLY A 59 -18.17 -7.61 -0.89
CA GLY A 59 -17.57 -8.77 -0.30
C GLY A 59 -18.58 -9.91 -0.33
N LYS A 60 -18.19 -11.10 0.11
CA LYS A 60 -18.98 -12.34 0.03
C LYS A 60 -20.48 -12.16 0.34
N SER A 61 -20.80 -11.36 1.36
CA SER A 61 -22.18 -11.11 1.81
C SER A 61 -22.88 -9.93 1.13
N ASN A 62 -22.18 -9.12 0.35
CA ASN A 62 -22.64 -7.82 -0.13
C ASN A 62 -22.75 -7.73 -1.65
N TRP A 63 -22.33 -8.77 -2.35
CA TRP A 63 -22.53 -8.84 -3.78
C TRP A 63 -24.01 -8.72 -4.09
N PRO A 64 -24.36 -7.87 -5.07
CA PRO A 64 -25.73 -7.89 -5.56
C PRO A 64 -26.00 -9.28 -6.13
N ASP A 65 -26.90 -10.02 -5.52
CA ASP A 65 -27.54 -11.16 -6.18
C ASP A 65 -28.83 -10.66 -6.82
N PRO A 66 -28.80 -10.25 -8.09
CA PRO A 66 -30.02 -9.88 -8.78
C PRO A 66 -30.75 -11.16 -9.18
N ALA A 67 -31.40 -11.84 -8.22
CA ALA A 67 -32.34 -12.90 -8.52
C ALA A 67 -33.34 -12.36 -9.58
N GLY A 68 -33.27 -12.85 -10.81
CA GLY A 68 -33.98 -12.30 -11.97
C GLY A 68 -33.08 -11.77 -13.07
N THR A 69 -31.77 -11.62 -12.88
CA THR A 69 -30.82 -11.33 -13.97
C THR A 69 -30.22 -12.62 -14.57
N ILE A 70 -30.41 -13.77 -13.96
CA ILE A 70 -30.01 -15.06 -14.53
C ILE A 70 -30.71 -15.22 -15.87
N GLY A 71 -29.93 -15.32 -16.96
CA GLY A 71 -30.44 -15.47 -18.31
C GLY A 71 -30.91 -14.16 -19.00
N THR A 72 -30.80 -13.00 -18.37
CA THR A 72 -31.08 -11.69 -19.01
C THR A 72 -29.83 -11.13 -19.68
N ALA A 73 -29.99 -10.32 -20.72
CA ALA A 73 -28.90 -9.72 -21.49
C ALA A 73 -28.21 -8.55 -20.76
N SER A 74 -28.79 -8.03 -19.66
CA SER A 74 -28.28 -6.87 -18.92
C SER A 74 -28.62 -6.98 -17.43
N LEU A 75 -27.89 -6.24 -16.59
CA LEU A 75 -28.19 -6.07 -15.17
C LEU A 75 -29.49 -5.29 -14.95
N ASP A 76 -30.22 -5.65 -13.90
CA ASP A 76 -31.31 -4.83 -13.40
C ASP A 76 -30.75 -3.62 -12.64
N LEU A 77 -30.64 -2.48 -13.32
CA LEU A 77 -30.08 -1.25 -12.77
C LEU A 77 -30.90 -0.72 -11.59
N ALA A 78 -32.23 -0.89 -11.59
CA ALA A 78 -33.07 -0.43 -10.46
C ALA A 78 -32.75 -1.22 -9.18
N ARG A 79 -32.41 -2.48 -9.33
CA ARG A 79 -31.99 -3.35 -8.22
C ARG A 79 -30.59 -3.00 -7.75
N MET A 80 -29.66 -2.70 -8.67
CA MET A 80 -28.33 -2.18 -8.31
C MET A 80 -28.43 -0.88 -7.52
N ASP A 81 -29.32 0.03 -7.92
CA ASP A 81 -29.63 1.28 -7.19
C ASP A 81 -30.06 0.99 -5.73
N ALA A 82 -30.92 -0.02 -5.53
CA ALA A 82 -31.36 -0.40 -4.19
C ALA A 82 -30.22 -0.92 -3.31
N ILE A 83 -29.29 -1.67 -3.90
CA ILE A 83 -28.11 -2.21 -3.19
C ILE A 83 -27.17 -1.06 -2.79
N TYR A 84 -26.88 -0.13 -3.69
CA TYR A 84 -26.01 1.01 -3.42
C TYR A 84 -26.58 2.00 -2.40
N ARG A 85 -27.90 1.99 -2.19
CA ARG A 85 -28.60 2.71 -1.11
C ARG A 85 -28.70 1.91 0.19
N GLY A 86 -28.32 0.64 0.18
CA GLY A 86 -28.35 -0.21 1.37
C GLY A 86 -27.29 0.18 2.40
N ASP A 87 -27.52 -0.20 3.65
CA ASP A 87 -26.69 0.20 4.81
C ASP A 87 -25.21 -0.07 4.62
N ILE A 88 -24.85 -1.18 4.01
CA ILE A 88 -23.45 -1.59 3.84
C ILE A 88 -22.74 -0.67 2.85
N ALA A 89 -23.32 -0.46 1.67
CA ALA A 89 -22.77 0.45 0.69
C ALA A 89 -22.72 1.88 1.22
N CYS A 90 -23.78 2.33 1.92
CA CYS A 90 -23.81 3.65 2.54
C CYS A 90 -22.65 3.88 3.52
N ARG A 91 -22.26 2.87 4.31
CA ARG A 91 -21.08 2.97 5.19
C ARG A 91 -19.81 3.18 4.38
N GLY A 92 -19.64 2.46 3.28
CA GLY A 92 -18.52 2.66 2.36
C GLY A 92 -18.48 4.08 1.79
N TRP A 93 -19.63 4.57 1.28
CA TRP A 93 -19.74 5.94 0.77
C TRP A 93 -19.45 6.99 1.83
N GLU A 94 -19.89 6.80 3.07
CA GLU A 94 -19.59 7.70 4.17
C GLU A 94 -18.10 7.72 4.52
N MET A 95 -17.44 6.58 4.56
CA MET A 95 -15.99 6.50 4.78
C MET A 95 -15.23 7.22 3.65
N MET A 96 -15.58 6.97 2.39
CA MET A 96 -14.96 7.64 1.25
C MET A 96 -15.19 9.16 1.29
N ARG A 97 -16.38 9.60 1.64
CA ARG A 97 -16.69 11.03 1.85
C ARG A 97 -15.86 11.66 2.97
N TYR A 98 -15.65 10.92 4.06
CA TYR A 98 -14.76 11.35 5.13
C TYR A 98 -13.32 11.52 4.63
N LEU A 99 -12.79 10.55 3.90
CA LEU A 99 -11.45 10.64 3.30
C LEU A 99 -11.33 11.80 2.31
N ASN A 100 -12.31 11.97 1.43
CA ASN A 100 -12.34 13.10 0.49
C ASN A 100 -12.32 14.46 1.19
N LYS A 101 -13.05 14.62 2.31
CA LYS A 101 -12.98 15.85 3.14
C LYS A 101 -11.61 16.09 3.76
N ARG A 102 -10.81 15.03 3.95
CA ARG A 102 -9.44 15.10 4.42
C ARG A 102 -8.42 15.23 3.28
N GLY A 103 -8.88 15.45 2.03
CA GLY A 103 -8.04 15.60 0.84
C GLY A 103 -7.47 14.30 0.29
N ILE A 104 -8.01 13.14 0.70
CA ILE A 104 -7.58 11.82 0.24
C ILE A 104 -8.61 11.27 -0.74
N GLU A 105 -8.14 10.87 -1.91
CA GLU A 105 -8.90 10.12 -2.90
C GLU A 105 -8.59 8.63 -2.69
N PRO A 106 -9.56 7.81 -2.22
CA PRO A 106 -9.29 6.41 -1.93
C PRO A 106 -9.13 5.58 -3.20
N TYR A 107 -8.47 4.44 -3.05
CA TYR A 107 -8.46 3.34 -3.99
C TYR A 107 -9.69 2.46 -3.72
N LEU A 108 -10.62 2.42 -4.68
CA LEU A 108 -11.79 1.54 -4.62
C LEU A 108 -11.45 0.20 -5.24
N THR A 109 -11.73 -0.88 -4.53
CA THR A 109 -11.54 -2.24 -5.05
C THR A 109 -12.82 -3.07 -4.95
N ALA A 110 -12.86 -4.16 -5.69
CA ALA A 110 -13.82 -5.24 -5.52
C ALA A 110 -13.05 -6.52 -5.20
N SER A 111 -13.31 -7.11 -4.04
CA SER A 111 -12.66 -8.33 -3.59
C SER A 111 -13.66 -9.38 -3.12
N GLY A 112 -13.18 -10.60 -2.94
CA GLY A 112 -14.00 -11.74 -2.53
C GLY A 112 -14.78 -12.41 -3.65
N ASP A 113 -15.52 -13.45 -3.28
CA ASP A 113 -16.33 -14.23 -4.21
C ASP A 113 -17.35 -13.38 -4.96
N VAL A 114 -17.56 -13.69 -6.23
CA VAL A 114 -18.62 -13.09 -7.06
C VAL A 114 -19.90 -13.95 -7.00
N PRO A 115 -21.06 -13.40 -7.41
CA PRO A 115 -22.31 -14.16 -7.47
C PRO A 115 -22.19 -15.44 -8.31
N THR A 116 -22.78 -16.52 -7.82
CA THR A 116 -22.65 -17.84 -8.44
C THR A 116 -23.15 -17.91 -9.89
N TRP A 117 -24.08 -17.03 -10.28
CA TRP A 117 -24.57 -16.95 -11.66
C TRP A 117 -23.55 -16.37 -12.66
N MET A 118 -22.45 -15.79 -12.18
CA MET A 118 -21.32 -15.34 -12.99
C MET A 118 -20.25 -16.43 -13.17
N LEU A 119 -20.36 -17.54 -12.43
CA LEU A 119 -19.37 -18.58 -12.36
C LEU A 119 -19.72 -19.77 -13.25
N ALA A 120 -18.70 -20.52 -13.65
CA ALA A 120 -18.83 -21.82 -14.27
C ALA A 120 -19.49 -22.83 -13.31
N PRO A 121 -19.88 -24.04 -13.79
CA PRO A 121 -20.43 -25.09 -12.95
C PRO A 121 -19.50 -25.57 -11.81
N ASP A 122 -18.21 -25.26 -11.86
CA ASP A 122 -17.25 -25.53 -10.79
C ASP A 122 -17.45 -24.61 -9.56
N GLY A 123 -18.29 -23.55 -9.69
CA GLY A 123 -18.57 -22.59 -8.64
C GLY A 123 -17.39 -21.67 -8.29
N LYS A 124 -16.38 -21.56 -9.14
CA LYS A 124 -15.13 -20.82 -8.89
C LYS A 124 -14.70 -19.95 -10.05
N THR A 125 -14.73 -20.47 -11.28
CA THR A 125 -14.20 -19.79 -12.46
C THR A 125 -15.18 -18.74 -12.97
N LEU A 126 -14.72 -17.49 -13.10
CA LEU A 126 -15.51 -16.42 -13.69
C LEU A 126 -15.67 -16.68 -15.20
N VAL A 127 -16.91 -16.63 -15.70
CA VAL A 127 -17.23 -16.87 -17.11
C VAL A 127 -18.07 -15.77 -17.74
N ASP A 128 -18.82 -15.00 -16.99
CA ASP A 128 -19.67 -13.91 -17.50
C ASP A 128 -18.96 -12.55 -17.40
N TYR A 129 -17.96 -12.34 -18.24
CA TYR A 129 -17.12 -11.13 -18.22
C TYR A 129 -17.91 -9.85 -18.57
N GLU A 130 -18.93 -9.97 -19.43
CA GLU A 130 -19.75 -8.81 -19.82
C GLU A 130 -20.57 -8.28 -18.64
N ARG A 131 -21.29 -9.16 -17.92
CA ARG A 131 -22.09 -8.73 -16.76
C ARG A 131 -21.23 -8.40 -15.56
N PHE A 132 -20.12 -9.11 -15.35
CA PHE A 132 -19.14 -8.75 -14.35
C PHE A 132 -18.64 -7.32 -14.57
N SER A 133 -18.16 -7.00 -15.77
CA SER A 133 -17.67 -5.65 -16.10
C SER A 133 -18.78 -4.60 -16.00
N GLU A 134 -20.02 -4.92 -16.39
CA GLU A 134 -21.18 -4.01 -16.24
C GLU A 134 -21.43 -3.69 -14.77
N MET A 135 -21.35 -4.69 -13.88
CA MET A 135 -21.52 -4.51 -12.45
C MET A 135 -20.38 -3.66 -11.85
N MET A 136 -19.13 -3.90 -12.24
CA MET A 136 -17.97 -3.09 -11.82
C MET A 136 -18.13 -1.63 -12.26
N VAL A 137 -18.53 -1.40 -13.51
CA VAL A 137 -18.79 -0.05 -14.02
C VAL A 137 -19.93 0.63 -13.28
N SER A 138 -21.02 -0.10 -12.97
CA SER A 138 -22.15 0.46 -12.21
C SER A 138 -21.74 0.93 -10.81
N LEU A 139 -20.82 0.22 -10.14
CA LEU A 139 -20.26 0.60 -8.84
C LEU A 139 -19.49 1.93 -8.94
N VAL A 140 -18.58 2.03 -9.90
CA VAL A 140 -17.75 3.23 -10.10
C VAL A 140 -18.60 4.42 -10.55
N ASP A 141 -19.56 4.19 -11.47
CA ASP A 141 -20.52 5.20 -11.95
C ASP A 141 -21.35 5.76 -10.80
N TRP A 142 -21.86 4.89 -9.92
CA TRP A 142 -22.59 5.30 -8.73
C TRP A 142 -21.73 6.16 -7.80
N ALA A 143 -20.54 5.67 -7.46
CA ALA A 143 -19.62 6.38 -6.56
C ALA A 143 -19.28 7.80 -7.07
N ILE A 144 -18.99 7.94 -8.37
CA ILE A 144 -18.59 9.21 -8.96
C ILE A 144 -19.80 10.12 -9.20
N HIS A 145 -20.84 9.64 -9.89
CA HIS A 145 -21.91 10.49 -10.40
C HIS A 145 -23.11 10.62 -9.45
N ARG A 146 -23.37 9.64 -8.57
CA ARG A 146 -24.49 9.69 -7.62
C ARG A 146 -24.04 10.16 -6.24
N GLU A 147 -22.91 9.65 -5.74
CA GLU A 147 -22.36 10.03 -4.44
C GLU A 147 -21.41 11.24 -4.51
N GLY A 148 -20.98 11.63 -5.72
CA GLY A 148 -20.06 12.76 -5.93
C GLY A 148 -18.66 12.53 -5.35
N LEU A 149 -18.22 11.27 -5.29
CA LEU A 149 -16.95 10.89 -4.68
C LEU A 149 -15.80 11.05 -5.65
N LYS A 150 -14.66 11.42 -5.09
CA LYS A 150 -13.39 11.38 -5.78
C LYS A 150 -12.67 10.08 -5.46
N ILE A 151 -12.27 9.35 -6.49
CA ILE A 151 -11.59 8.05 -6.41
C ILE A 151 -10.28 8.16 -7.16
N ARG A 152 -9.18 7.73 -6.55
CA ARG A 152 -7.85 7.75 -7.15
C ARG A 152 -7.69 6.73 -8.28
N CYS A 153 -8.13 5.50 -8.02
CA CYS A 153 -8.00 4.36 -8.93
C CYS A 153 -9.01 3.26 -8.55
N PHE A 154 -9.16 2.28 -9.44
CA PHE A 154 -10.10 1.17 -9.26
C PHE A 154 -9.44 -0.17 -9.52
N GLY A 155 -9.59 -1.13 -8.59
CA GLY A 155 -9.19 -2.53 -8.72
C GLY A 155 -10.42 -3.42 -8.92
N PRO A 156 -10.61 -3.99 -10.11
CA PRO A 156 -11.83 -4.76 -10.42
C PRO A 156 -11.83 -6.17 -9.84
N LEU A 157 -10.68 -6.71 -9.51
CA LEU A 157 -10.48 -8.11 -9.10
C LEU A 157 -9.42 -8.18 -8.00
N ASN A 158 -9.47 -9.23 -7.18
CA ASN A 158 -8.51 -9.53 -6.13
C ASN A 158 -8.13 -11.02 -6.20
N GLU A 159 -6.83 -11.32 -6.10
CA GLU A 159 -6.24 -12.65 -5.91
C GLU A 159 -6.87 -13.78 -6.76
N THR A 160 -7.13 -13.50 -8.03
CA THR A 160 -7.73 -14.44 -8.98
C THR A 160 -6.86 -15.67 -9.24
N ASP A 161 -5.58 -15.59 -8.87
CA ASP A 161 -4.57 -16.65 -8.99
C ASP A 161 -4.68 -17.70 -7.89
N ILE A 162 -5.31 -17.41 -6.75
CA ILE A 162 -5.67 -18.40 -5.73
C ILE A 162 -7.18 -18.70 -5.71
N GLY A 163 -8.00 -17.75 -6.15
CA GLY A 163 -9.44 -17.94 -6.29
C GLY A 163 -10.20 -17.82 -4.95
N SER A 164 -11.40 -18.39 -4.92
CA SER A 164 -12.28 -18.35 -3.74
C SER A 164 -11.58 -18.80 -2.44
N PRO A 165 -11.76 -18.07 -1.33
CA PRO A 165 -12.74 -16.97 -1.12
C PRO A 165 -12.23 -15.56 -1.45
N GLU A 166 -10.97 -15.39 -1.91
CA GLU A 166 -10.33 -14.09 -2.09
C GLU A 166 -10.81 -13.38 -3.38
N GLY A 167 -11.28 -14.15 -4.36
CA GLY A 167 -11.82 -13.69 -5.62
C GLY A 167 -12.30 -14.84 -6.50
N PRO A 168 -12.89 -14.57 -7.66
CA PRO A 168 -13.16 -15.61 -8.64
C PRO A 168 -11.85 -16.08 -9.29
N SER A 169 -11.76 -17.35 -9.66
CA SER A 169 -10.62 -17.84 -10.45
C SER A 169 -10.67 -17.27 -11.87
N VAL A 170 -9.56 -16.66 -12.29
CA VAL A 170 -9.34 -16.14 -13.64
C VAL A 170 -7.94 -16.55 -14.07
N THR A 171 -7.80 -17.19 -15.23
CA THR A 171 -6.46 -17.50 -15.72
C THR A 171 -5.72 -16.25 -16.20
N PRO A 172 -4.39 -16.26 -16.20
CA PRO A 172 -3.61 -15.11 -16.71
C PRO A 172 -3.97 -14.75 -18.16
N GLU A 173 -4.33 -15.71 -19.01
CA GLU A 173 -4.71 -15.53 -20.43
C GLU A 173 -6.08 -14.88 -20.60
N GLU A 174 -6.96 -15.03 -19.60
CA GLU A 174 -8.31 -14.45 -19.63
C GLU A 174 -8.38 -13.06 -19.01
N TYR A 175 -7.45 -12.74 -18.15
CA TYR A 175 -7.42 -11.47 -17.43
C TYR A 175 -7.45 -10.24 -18.37
N PRO A 176 -6.64 -10.15 -19.44
CA PRO A 176 -6.68 -9.02 -20.37
C PRO A 176 -8.04 -8.85 -21.07
N LYS A 177 -8.73 -9.95 -21.38
CA LYS A 177 -10.07 -9.91 -22.03
C LYS A 177 -11.10 -9.23 -21.14
N ILE A 178 -11.06 -9.51 -19.84
CA ILE A 178 -11.93 -8.86 -18.84
C ILE A 178 -11.63 -7.35 -18.80
N LEU A 179 -10.35 -6.98 -18.79
CA LEU A 179 -9.93 -5.59 -18.77
C LEU A 179 -10.35 -4.81 -20.03
N GLU A 180 -10.27 -5.41 -21.21
CA GLU A 180 -10.73 -4.79 -22.46
C GLU A 180 -12.23 -4.52 -22.45
N ILE A 181 -13.04 -5.46 -21.94
CA ILE A 181 -14.49 -5.26 -21.77
C ILE A 181 -14.76 -4.16 -20.76
N LEU A 182 -14.06 -4.16 -19.63
CA LEU A 182 -14.20 -3.17 -18.58
C LEU A 182 -13.82 -1.78 -19.07
N ASP A 183 -12.68 -1.64 -19.77
CA ASP A 183 -12.23 -0.37 -20.33
C ASP A 183 -13.22 0.20 -21.35
N ARG A 184 -13.75 -0.64 -22.26
CA ARG A 184 -14.78 -0.23 -23.20
C ARG A 184 -16.01 0.32 -22.46
N LYS A 185 -16.52 -0.41 -21.46
CA LYS A 185 -17.72 0.01 -20.70
C LYS A 185 -17.48 1.28 -19.86
N LEU A 186 -16.30 1.43 -19.25
CA LEU A 186 -15.92 2.67 -18.55
C LEU A 186 -15.87 3.85 -19.54
N THR A 187 -15.30 3.64 -20.71
CA THR A 187 -15.21 4.65 -21.77
C THR A 187 -16.59 5.06 -22.29
N GLU A 188 -17.49 4.11 -22.51
CA GLU A 188 -18.90 4.36 -22.90
C GLU A 188 -19.65 5.22 -21.86
N LYS A 189 -19.28 5.12 -20.58
CA LYS A 189 -19.80 5.93 -19.47
C LYS A 189 -19.08 7.28 -19.28
N GLY A 190 -18.03 7.55 -20.04
CA GLY A 190 -17.19 8.73 -19.86
C GLY A 190 -16.35 8.72 -18.59
N ILE A 191 -16.12 7.55 -18.00
CA ILE A 191 -15.36 7.37 -16.76
C ILE A 191 -13.89 7.13 -17.12
N ASN A 192 -13.03 8.09 -16.77
CA ASN A 192 -11.59 7.99 -16.97
C ASN A 192 -10.88 7.79 -15.63
N ILE A 193 -10.95 6.57 -15.09
CA ILE A 193 -10.28 6.18 -13.85
C ILE A 193 -9.14 5.19 -14.17
N PRO A 194 -7.93 5.37 -13.58
CA PRO A 194 -6.86 4.39 -13.72
C PRO A 194 -7.22 3.06 -13.02
N LEU A 195 -6.86 1.95 -13.64
CA LEU A 195 -7.02 0.63 -13.04
C LEU A 195 -5.78 0.21 -12.25
N VAL A 196 -6.00 -0.54 -11.18
CA VAL A 196 -5.00 -1.28 -10.42
C VAL A 196 -5.19 -2.76 -10.70
N VAL A 197 -4.16 -3.41 -11.24
CA VAL A 197 -4.21 -4.80 -11.69
C VAL A 197 -2.83 -5.46 -11.51
N PRO A 198 -2.69 -6.78 -11.45
CA PRO A 198 -3.76 -7.75 -11.33
C PRO A 198 -4.21 -7.99 -9.88
N GLU A 199 -3.58 -7.36 -8.87
CA GLU A 199 -3.82 -7.62 -7.43
C GLU A 199 -3.69 -9.11 -7.12
N GLN A 200 -2.54 -9.69 -7.49
CA GLN A 200 -2.30 -11.12 -7.38
C GLN A 200 -1.55 -11.49 -6.11
N SER A 201 -1.89 -12.64 -5.54
CA SER A 201 -1.26 -13.22 -4.36
C SER A 201 0.15 -13.73 -4.65
N GLN A 202 0.33 -14.39 -5.81
CA GLN A 202 1.63 -14.92 -6.20
C GLN A 202 2.51 -13.82 -6.78
N PHE A 203 3.70 -13.67 -6.21
CA PHE A 203 4.65 -12.64 -6.62
C PHE A 203 5.43 -13.09 -7.87
N ASN A 204 4.85 -12.85 -9.05
CA ASN A 204 5.45 -13.14 -10.36
C ASN A 204 4.94 -12.16 -11.45
N GLY A 205 5.57 -12.17 -12.61
CA GLY A 205 5.24 -11.29 -13.74
C GLY A 205 4.23 -11.86 -14.74
N ASN A 206 3.71 -13.08 -14.56
CA ASN A 206 2.95 -13.80 -15.60
C ASN A 206 1.72 -13.02 -16.10
N THR A 207 0.80 -12.68 -15.20
CA THR A 207 -0.42 -11.94 -15.56
C THR A 207 -0.09 -10.55 -16.07
N ILE A 208 0.90 -9.87 -15.45
CA ILE A 208 1.35 -8.53 -15.88
C ILE A 208 1.88 -8.58 -17.32
N CYS A 209 2.69 -9.59 -17.66
CA CYS A 209 3.23 -9.77 -19.00
C CYS A 209 2.13 -9.94 -20.05
N LEU A 210 1.08 -10.73 -19.73
CA LEU A 210 -0.06 -10.91 -20.62
C LEU A 210 -0.91 -9.66 -20.78
N ILE A 211 -1.15 -8.91 -19.71
CA ILE A 211 -1.78 -7.58 -19.79
C ILE A 211 -0.94 -6.64 -20.66
N ALA A 212 0.37 -6.65 -20.47
CA ALA A 212 1.29 -5.80 -21.21
C ALA A 212 1.37 -6.11 -22.73
N ALA A 213 0.95 -7.31 -23.12
CA ALA A 213 0.79 -7.67 -24.54
C ALA A 213 -0.41 -6.99 -25.22
N HIS A 214 -1.28 -6.26 -24.47
CA HIS A 214 -2.46 -5.56 -24.96
C HIS A 214 -2.27 -4.03 -24.96
N PRO A 215 -1.71 -3.43 -26.02
CA PRO A 215 -1.41 -1.98 -26.07
C PRO A 215 -2.65 -1.07 -25.89
N SER A 216 -3.85 -1.58 -26.18
CA SER A 216 -5.13 -0.89 -25.94
C SER A 216 -5.29 -0.46 -24.48
N LEU A 217 -4.73 -1.24 -23.54
CA LEU A 217 -4.84 -1.03 -22.10
C LEU A 217 -3.82 -0.05 -21.51
N VAL A 218 -2.77 0.36 -22.27
CA VAL A 218 -1.67 1.21 -21.77
C VAL A 218 -2.16 2.49 -21.08
N LYS A 219 -3.19 3.13 -21.62
CA LYS A 219 -3.73 4.38 -21.03
C LYS A 219 -4.67 4.14 -19.84
N ARG A 220 -5.11 2.91 -19.64
CA ARG A 220 -6.06 2.57 -18.58
C ARG A 220 -5.38 2.02 -17.34
N ILE A 221 -4.26 1.32 -17.49
CA ILE A 221 -3.53 0.76 -16.36
C ILE A 221 -2.69 1.86 -15.71
N GLY A 222 -3.00 2.22 -14.47
CA GLY A 222 -2.21 3.16 -13.67
C GLY A 222 -1.24 2.47 -12.75
N VAL A 223 -1.59 1.26 -12.29
CA VAL A 223 -0.80 0.53 -11.29
C VAL A 223 -0.81 -0.96 -11.59
N PHE A 224 0.37 -1.57 -11.52
CA PHE A 224 0.51 -3.01 -11.34
C PHE A 224 0.73 -3.32 -9.85
N ALA A 225 -0.16 -4.12 -9.27
CA ALA A 225 -0.13 -4.45 -7.85
C ALA A 225 0.05 -5.95 -7.62
N THR A 226 0.90 -6.26 -6.64
CA THR A 226 1.15 -7.61 -6.14
C THR A 226 1.01 -7.63 -4.62
N HIS A 227 0.77 -8.80 -4.02
CA HIS A 227 0.69 -8.97 -2.58
C HIS A 227 1.97 -9.60 -2.03
N CYS A 228 2.30 -9.34 -0.76
CA CYS A 228 3.52 -9.81 -0.14
C CYS A 228 3.33 -10.23 1.31
N TYR A 229 3.17 -11.52 1.51
CA TYR A 229 3.10 -12.15 2.84
C TYR A 229 4.29 -13.09 3.13
N ALA A 230 5.25 -13.15 2.21
CA ALA A 230 6.46 -13.96 2.30
C ALA A 230 7.69 -13.16 1.83
N ASP A 231 8.88 -13.71 2.04
CA ASP A 231 10.11 -13.14 1.52
C ASP A 231 10.18 -13.32 0.00
N ILE A 232 10.55 -12.24 -0.70
CA ILE A 232 10.61 -12.18 -2.17
C ILE A 232 12.07 -12.12 -2.61
N SER A 233 12.42 -12.96 -3.56
CA SER A 233 13.77 -12.97 -4.14
C SER A 233 13.98 -11.81 -5.13
N LEU A 234 15.23 -11.40 -5.32
CA LEU A 234 15.56 -10.38 -6.34
C LEU A 234 15.12 -10.80 -7.75
N ALA A 235 15.20 -12.10 -8.08
CA ALA A 235 14.74 -12.60 -9.37
C ALA A 235 13.25 -12.37 -9.60
N GLN A 236 12.42 -12.53 -8.57
CA GLN A 236 10.98 -12.25 -8.67
C GLN A 236 10.70 -10.75 -8.84
N PHE A 237 11.45 -9.88 -8.14
CA PHE A 237 11.35 -8.44 -8.38
C PHE A 237 11.75 -8.06 -9.81
N ASP A 238 12.83 -8.65 -10.33
CA ASP A 238 13.28 -8.42 -11.71
C ASP A 238 12.24 -8.89 -12.73
N GLU A 239 11.61 -10.02 -12.51
CA GLU A 239 10.53 -10.56 -13.34
C GLU A 239 9.33 -9.59 -13.41
N VAL A 240 8.85 -9.12 -12.26
CA VAL A 240 7.73 -8.17 -12.20
C VAL A 240 8.07 -6.86 -12.89
N ARG A 241 9.26 -6.30 -12.64
CA ARG A 241 9.72 -5.06 -13.31
C ARG A 241 9.84 -5.22 -14.81
N ALA A 242 10.39 -6.35 -15.27
CA ALA A 242 10.51 -6.64 -16.70
C ALA A 242 9.12 -6.76 -17.36
N ALA A 243 8.18 -7.45 -16.71
CA ALA A 243 6.80 -7.59 -17.19
C ALA A 243 6.06 -6.24 -17.29
N ALA A 244 6.29 -5.34 -16.33
CA ALA A 244 5.64 -4.03 -16.30
C ALA A 244 6.30 -3.00 -17.25
N SER A 245 7.52 -3.25 -17.72
CA SER A 245 8.32 -2.27 -18.51
C SER A 245 7.67 -1.73 -19.79
N PRO A 246 6.74 -2.45 -20.48
CA PRO A 246 6.01 -1.88 -21.62
C PRO A 246 5.03 -0.76 -21.25
N PHE A 247 4.74 -0.57 -19.96
CA PHE A 247 3.83 0.43 -19.41
C PHE A 247 4.63 1.44 -18.56
N PRO A 248 5.40 2.35 -19.17
CA PRO A 248 6.35 3.22 -18.45
C PRO A 248 5.68 4.20 -17.47
N ASP A 249 4.40 4.51 -17.68
CA ASP A 249 3.62 5.40 -16.81
C ASP A 249 2.85 4.63 -15.70
N ALA A 250 2.86 3.29 -15.73
CA ALA A 250 2.24 2.48 -14.70
C ALA A 250 3.20 2.30 -13.51
N HIS A 251 2.70 2.54 -12.32
CA HIS A 251 3.46 2.39 -11.09
C HIS A 251 3.37 0.95 -10.55
N LEU A 252 4.34 0.54 -9.74
CA LEU A 252 4.31 -0.72 -9.02
C LEU A 252 3.87 -0.46 -7.58
N TRP A 253 2.81 -1.14 -7.13
CA TRP A 253 2.37 -1.10 -5.74
C TRP A 253 2.38 -2.49 -5.11
N MET A 254 2.62 -2.48 -3.82
CA MET A 254 2.27 -3.59 -2.96
C MET A 254 0.85 -3.37 -2.47
N GLY A 255 -0.14 -3.97 -3.16
CA GLY A 255 -1.58 -3.81 -2.88
C GLY A 255 -1.95 -4.31 -1.48
N GLU A 256 -1.24 -5.37 -1.05
CA GLU A 256 -1.30 -5.87 0.31
C GLU A 256 0.07 -6.34 0.78
N TYR A 257 0.41 -6.02 2.02
CA TYR A 257 1.53 -6.65 2.71
C TYR A 257 1.28 -6.70 4.22
N GLY A 258 1.89 -7.68 4.84
CA GLY A 258 1.73 -7.86 6.27
C GLY A 258 2.41 -9.13 6.75
N ASP A 259 1.92 -9.63 7.85
CA ASP A 259 2.23 -10.96 8.38
C ASP A 259 0.94 -11.56 8.92
N LEU A 260 0.68 -12.81 8.56
CA LEU A 260 -0.57 -13.50 8.86
C LEU A 260 -0.54 -14.23 10.23
N ASP A 261 0.41 -13.89 11.12
CA ASP A 261 0.42 -14.43 12.48
C ASP A 261 -0.80 -13.97 13.28
N GLN A 262 -1.57 -14.92 13.78
CA GLN A 262 -2.77 -14.71 14.59
C GLN A 262 -2.55 -14.97 16.09
N SER A 263 -1.31 -15.28 16.52
CA SER A 263 -1.03 -15.56 17.95
C SER A 263 -1.13 -14.31 18.83
N GLY A 264 -0.79 -13.14 18.25
CA GLY A 264 -0.67 -11.88 19.00
C GLY A 264 0.54 -11.81 19.93
N GLU A 265 1.36 -12.86 19.97
CA GLU A 265 2.52 -12.97 20.86
C GLU A 265 3.81 -12.45 20.24
N LYS A 266 3.86 -12.33 18.91
CA LYS A 266 5.06 -12.03 18.13
C LYS A 266 5.07 -10.61 17.56
N GLU A 267 4.48 -9.64 18.23
CA GLU A 267 4.28 -8.29 17.65
C GLU A 267 5.57 -7.61 17.22
N TRP A 268 6.69 -7.78 17.94
CA TRP A 268 7.98 -7.23 17.49
C TRP A 268 8.51 -7.95 16.25
N TYR A 269 8.43 -9.27 16.23
CA TYR A 269 8.82 -10.07 15.06
C TYR A 269 8.02 -9.67 13.82
N VAL A 270 6.69 -9.58 13.94
CA VAL A 270 5.82 -9.15 12.86
C VAL A 270 6.17 -7.73 12.37
N ALA A 271 6.36 -6.79 13.30
CA ALA A 271 6.77 -5.43 12.96
C ALA A 271 8.10 -5.38 12.22
N TRP A 272 9.04 -6.21 12.62
CA TRP A 272 10.37 -6.34 12.03
C TRP A 272 10.30 -6.88 10.61
N VAL A 273 9.63 -8.03 10.42
CA VAL A 273 9.47 -8.66 9.10
C VAL A 273 8.75 -7.75 8.12
N MET A 274 7.66 -7.10 8.56
CA MET A 274 6.94 -6.12 7.74
C MET A 274 7.84 -4.96 7.31
N THR A 275 8.71 -4.49 8.21
CA THR A 275 9.67 -3.42 7.88
C THR A 275 10.66 -3.89 6.81
N LEU A 276 11.22 -5.08 6.94
CA LEU A 276 12.16 -5.62 5.96
C LEU A 276 11.51 -5.79 4.58
N ARG A 277 10.30 -6.35 4.52
CA ARG A 277 9.51 -6.46 3.28
C ARG A 277 9.27 -5.09 2.63
N LEU A 278 8.89 -4.09 3.43
CA LEU A 278 8.70 -2.73 2.91
C LEU A 278 10.00 -2.13 2.36
N LEU A 279 11.14 -2.32 3.03
CA LEU A 279 12.43 -1.87 2.52
C LEU A 279 12.81 -2.58 1.21
N ASP A 280 12.60 -3.92 1.14
CA ASP A 280 12.84 -4.69 -0.09
C ASP A 280 12.04 -4.14 -1.28
N MET A 281 10.75 -3.87 -1.07
CA MET A 281 9.88 -3.33 -2.10
C MET A 281 10.34 -1.95 -2.58
N LEU A 282 10.63 -1.05 -1.65
CA LEU A 282 11.08 0.31 -1.97
C LEU A 282 12.44 0.28 -2.68
N GLU A 283 13.35 -0.59 -2.26
CA GLU A 283 14.66 -0.77 -2.90
C GLU A 283 14.52 -1.29 -4.33
N ASN A 284 13.51 -2.12 -4.58
CA ASN A 284 13.21 -2.71 -5.88
C ASN A 284 12.21 -1.91 -6.74
N GLY A 285 12.02 -0.60 -6.48
CA GLY A 285 11.35 0.30 -7.39
C GLY A 285 9.84 0.42 -7.21
N TYR A 286 9.27 -0.09 -6.12
CA TYR A 286 7.85 0.07 -5.81
C TYR A 286 7.54 1.50 -5.35
N HIS A 287 6.41 2.04 -5.81
CA HIS A 287 6.00 3.43 -5.61
C HIS A 287 5.04 3.61 -4.42
N GLY A 288 4.38 2.53 -4.00
CA GLY A 288 3.42 2.55 -2.91
C GLY A 288 3.22 1.20 -2.26
N ALA A 289 2.70 1.22 -1.03
CA ALA A 289 2.42 0.01 -0.28
C ALA A 289 1.24 0.20 0.68
N LEU A 290 0.40 -0.84 0.80
CA LEU A 290 -0.77 -0.86 1.67
C LEU A 290 -0.70 -2.06 2.63
N VAL A 291 -0.77 -1.77 3.91
CA VAL A 291 -0.77 -2.84 4.95
C VAL A 291 -2.12 -3.55 4.97
N TRP A 292 -2.10 -4.86 5.09
CA TRP A 292 -3.23 -5.68 5.50
C TRP A 292 -3.18 -5.90 7.01
N ASP A 293 -4.04 -5.21 7.88
CA ASP A 293 -4.91 -4.15 7.46
C ASP A 293 -4.89 -2.99 8.50
N ALA A 294 -5.86 -2.08 8.45
CA ALA A 294 -5.90 -0.88 9.28
C ALA A 294 -6.08 -1.18 10.77
N TYR A 295 -7.02 -2.04 11.13
CA TYR A 295 -7.37 -2.40 12.51
C TYR A 295 -7.89 -3.82 12.58
N ASP A 296 -7.75 -4.45 13.76
CA ASP A 296 -8.29 -5.78 14.00
C ASP A 296 -9.82 -5.76 13.80
N ASN A 297 -10.33 -6.68 12.97
CA ASN A 297 -11.74 -6.70 12.63
C ASN A 297 -12.23 -8.09 12.18
N TYR A 298 -13.54 -8.21 11.94
CA TYR A 298 -14.13 -9.41 11.37
C TYR A 298 -14.02 -9.35 9.84
N HIS A 299 -13.42 -10.35 9.25
CA HIS A 299 -13.34 -10.53 7.81
C HIS A 299 -14.39 -11.52 7.33
N ASP A 300 -15.21 -11.10 6.36
CA ASP A 300 -16.32 -11.90 5.85
C ASP A 300 -15.83 -13.18 5.14
N HIS A 301 -14.72 -13.08 4.40
CA HIS A 301 -14.14 -14.20 3.66
C HIS A 301 -13.47 -15.22 4.58
N ASP A 302 -12.83 -14.78 5.66
CA ASP A 302 -12.24 -15.64 6.68
C ASP A 302 -13.30 -16.22 7.64
N GLU A 303 -14.48 -15.62 7.68
CA GLU A 303 -15.58 -15.94 8.59
C GLU A 303 -15.19 -15.90 10.08
N HIS A 304 -14.18 -15.10 10.44
CA HIS A 304 -13.75 -14.94 11.82
C HIS A 304 -13.11 -13.57 12.09
N TRP A 305 -12.87 -13.32 13.38
CA TRP A 305 -12.16 -12.13 13.82
C TRP A 305 -10.66 -12.32 13.61
N THR A 306 -10.01 -11.33 12.98
CA THR A 306 -8.59 -11.35 12.70
C THR A 306 -7.85 -10.26 13.47
N ILE A 307 -6.56 -10.46 13.69
CA ILE A 307 -5.67 -9.52 14.37
C ILE A 307 -4.52 -9.04 13.47
N TYR A 308 -4.75 -8.96 12.17
CA TYR A 308 -3.77 -8.45 11.20
C TYR A 308 -3.54 -6.95 11.30
N GLY A 309 -4.48 -6.20 11.85
CA GLY A 309 -4.50 -4.75 11.86
C GLY A 309 -3.29 -4.07 12.49
N LEU A 310 -2.99 -2.86 12.03
CA LEU A 310 -2.03 -1.95 12.68
C LEU A 310 -2.53 -1.50 14.06
N LEU A 311 -3.84 -1.35 14.20
CA LEU A 311 -4.51 -0.97 15.43
C LEU A 311 -5.25 -2.16 16.04
N ARG A 312 -5.05 -2.37 17.34
CA ARG A 312 -5.90 -3.29 18.11
C ARG A 312 -7.25 -2.64 18.37
N THR A 313 -8.31 -3.31 17.99
CA THR A 313 -9.68 -2.89 18.28
C THR A 313 -10.10 -3.28 19.66
N GLY A 314 -10.41 -2.31 20.50
CA GLY A 314 -10.95 -2.52 21.84
C GLY A 314 -12.41 -2.04 21.93
N LEU A 315 -13.06 -2.33 23.04
CA LEU A 315 -14.46 -1.94 23.28
C LEU A 315 -14.67 -0.41 23.26
N ARG A 316 -13.66 0.36 23.67
CA ARG A 316 -13.75 1.82 23.84
C ARG A 316 -12.66 2.61 23.12
N ALA A 317 -11.61 1.96 22.65
CA ALA A 317 -10.45 2.61 22.07
C ALA A 317 -9.74 1.71 21.06
N TYR A 318 -9.02 2.33 20.15
CA TYR A 318 -8.08 1.69 19.24
C TYR A 318 -6.66 1.92 19.77
N THR A 319 -5.85 0.87 19.82
CA THR A 319 -4.51 0.93 20.39
C THR A 319 -3.47 0.60 19.32
N PRO A 320 -2.52 1.49 19.02
CA PRO A 320 -1.40 1.18 18.13
C PRO A 320 -0.61 -0.04 18.59
N LYS A 321 -0.38 -0.99 17.68
CA LYS A 321 0.44 -2.17 17.92
C LYS A 321 1.90 -1.89 17.53
N LYS A 322 2.80 -2.82 17.76
CA LYS A 322 4.21 -2.65 17.42
C LYS A 322 4.41 -2.43 15.91
N ARG A 323 3.65 -3.17 15.08
CA ARG A 323 3.65 -3.01 13.62
C ARG A 323 3.19 -1.62 13.16
N TYR A 324 2.31 -0.95 13.89
CA TYR A 324 1.94 0.46 13.65
C TYR A 324 3.13 1.39 13.82
N HIS A 325 3.87 1.24 14.92
CA HIS A 325 5.02 2.10 15.21
C HIS A 325 6.18 1.86 14.25
N ALA A 326 6.35 0.64 13.77
CA ALA A 326 7.30 0.30 12.72
C ALA A 326 6.92 0.95 11.38
N SER A 327 5.66 0.81 10.95
CA SER A 327 5.15 1.47 9.74
C SER A 327 5.25 3.00 9.82
N LYS A 328 5.02 3.59 11.00
CA LYS A 328 5.12 5.03 11.25
C LYS A 328 6.53 5.58 10.97
N GLN A 329 7.59 4.79 11.11
CA GLN A 329 8.96 5.18 10.75
C GLN A 329 9.09 5.54 9.27
N VAL A 330 8.18 5.07 8.43
CA VAL A 330 8.16 5.34 6.98
C VAL A 330 7.00 6.28 6.62
N PHE A 331 5.78 5.88 6.93
CA PHE A 331 4.54 6.51 6.45
C PHE A 331 4.42 7.98 6.86
N ARG A 332 4.85 8.31 8.09
CA ARG A 332 4.79 9.67 8.61
C ARG A 332 5.72 10.62 7.88
N PHE A 333 6.90 10.13 7.50
CA PHE A 333 8.00 10.98 7.07
C PHE A 333 8.18 10.99 5.55
N VAL A 334 8.01 9.86 4.88
CA VAL A 334 8.12 9.77 3.42
C VAL A 334 6.77 10.05 2.80
N ARG A 335 6.66 11.20 2.15
CA ARG A 335 5.37 11.72 1.67
C ARG A 335 5.18 11.48 0.16
N PRO A 336 3.93 11.48 -0.34
CA PRO A 336 3.66 11.44 -1.78
C PRO A 336 4.46 12.50 -2.53
N GLY A 337 5.04 12.11 -3.67
CA GLY A 337 5.89 12.96 -4.47
C GLY A 337 7.38 12.93 -4.09
N PHE A 338 7.76 12.37 -2.94
CA PHE A 338 9.17 12.18 -2.62
C PHE A 338 9.82 11.19 -3.60
N GLN A 339 11.08 11.42 -3.90
CA GLN A 339 11.89 10.53 -4.71
C GLN A 339 12.83 9.71 -3.84
N ARG A 340 12.96 8.42 -4.12
CA ARG A 340 14.02 7.61 -3.52
C ARG A 340 15.36 8.01 -4.14
N LEU A 341 16.37 8.18 -3.30
CA LEU A 341 17.72 8.57 -3.69
C LEU A 341 18.71 7.41 -3.54
N LEU A 342 19.88 7.55 -4.17
CA LEU A 342 21.00 6.64 -3.90
C LEU A 342 21.38 6.72 -2.42
N ALA A 343 21.43 5.56 -1.78
CA ALA A 343 22.00 5.36 -0.44
C ALA A 343 22.86 4.10 -0.45
N GLU A 344 24.17 4.25 -0.25
CA GLU A 344 25.10 3.14 -0.17
C GLU A 344 25.55 2.93 1.26
N VAL A 345 25.50 1.71 1.73
CA VAL A 345 25.83 1.34 3.11
C VAL A 345 27.03 0.40 3.13
N SER A 346 28.03 0.72 3.95
CA SER A 346 29.31 -0.02 3.97
C SER A 346 29.27 -1.36 4.69
N MET A 347 28.20 -1.69 5.40
CA MET A 347 28.04 -2.93 6.16
C MET A 347 26.66 -3.56 5.95
N PRO A 348 26.56 -4.84 5.63
CA PRO A 348 25.30 -5.50 5.27
C PRO A 348 24.31 -5.63 6.44
N GLU A 349 24.79 -5.55 7.68
CA GLU A 349 23.91 -5.62 8.86
C GLU A 349 23.08 -4.33 9.07
N VAL A 350 23.44 -3.25 8.38
CA VAL A 350 22.65 -2.01 8.37
C VAL A 350 22.07 -1.83 6.98
N ARG A 351 20.80 -1.59 6.90
CA ARG A 351 20.14 -1.17 5.65
C ARG A 351 19.64 0.24 5.83
N ALA A 352 19.69 1.04 4.77
CA ALA A 352 19.16 2.38 4.77
C ALA A 352 18.67 2.79 3.38
N LEU A 353 17.55 3.50 3.33
CA LEU A 353 17.01 4.13 2.12
C LEU A 353 16.84 5.63 2.38
N ALA A 354 17.15 6.42 1.39
CA ALA A 354 17.03 7.87 1.44
C ALA A 354 15.91 8.36 0.50
N PHE A 355 15.19 9.37 0.95
CA PHE A 355 14.11 10.01 0.20
C PHE A 355 14.21 11.52 0.34
N ALA A 356 13.81 12.25 -0.70
CA ALA A 356 13.70 13.69 -0.63
C ALA A 356 12.47 14.21 -1.37
N SER A 357 11.98 15.38 -0.93
CA SER A 357 11.01 16.15 -1.71
C SER A 357 11.58 16.55 -3.07
N PRO A 358 10.76 16.87 -4.07
CA PRO A 358 11.25 17.26 -5.41
C PRO A 358 12.22 18.44 -5.42
N ASP A 359 12.06 19.36 -4.48
CA ASP A 359 12.97 20.51 -4.26
C ASP A 359 14.16 20.19 -3.34
N GLN A 360 14.25 18.95 -2.86
CA GLN A 360 15.30 18.44 -1.97
C GLN A 360 15.45 19.21 -0.64
N THR A 361 14.44 19.98 -0.23
CA THR A 361 14.47 20.72 1.04
C THR A 361 13.99 19.87 2.22
N GLN A 362 13.27 18.78 1.96
CA GLN A 362 12.89 17.77 2.94
C GLN A 362 13.61 16.46 2.61
N VAL A 363 14.30 15.91 3.58
CA VAL A 363 15.13 14.70 3.42
C VAL A 363 14.82 13.73 4.54
N VAL A 364 14.61 12.47 4.17
CA VAL A 364 14.35 11.37 5.11
C VAL A 364 15.31 10.24 4.83
N LEU A 365 16.00 9.77 5.85
CA LEU A 365 16.74 8.52 5.83
C LEU A 365 16.06 7.54 6.78
N ILE A 366 15.63 6.40 6.26
CA ILE A 366 15.05 5.31 7.05
C ILE A 366 15.94 4.09 6.97
N GLY A 367 15.99 3.30 8.03
CA GLY A 367 16.78 2.08 8.00
C GLY A 367 16.61 1.18 9.21
N VAL A 368 17.36 0.10 9.19
CA VAL A 368 17.40 -0.91 10.25
C VAL A 368 18.83 -1.27 10.59
N ASN A 369 19.11 -1.49 11.87
CA ASN A 369 20.31 -2.17 12.34
C ASN A 369 19.91 -3.61 12.71
N GLN A 370 20.26 -4.55 11.83
CA GLN A 370 19.92 -5.98 11.98
C GLN A 370 20.89 -6.73 12.88
N SER A 371 21.98 -6.07 13.32
CA SER A 371 22.88 -6.69 14.29
C SER A 371 22.35 -6.53 15.71
N SER A 372 22.67 -7.46 16.59
CA SER A 372 22.39 -7.34 18.03
C SER A 372 23.24 -6.28 18.74
N GLN A 373 24.20 -5.67 18.04
CA GLN A 373 25.12 -4.68 18.60
C GLN A 373 24.83 -3.29 18.07
N PRO A 374 25.05 -2.23 18.88
CA PRO A 374 24.94 -0.87 18.39
C PRO A 374 25.95 -0.58 17.27
N ARG A 375 25.56 0.28 16.34
CA ARG A 375 26.38 0.78 15.23
C ARG A 375 26.45 2.30 15.27
N ASN A 376 27.67 2.84 15.09
CA ASN A 376 27.84 4.27 14.84
C ASN A 376 27.69 4.51 13.35
N LEU A 377 26.63 5.20 12.94
CA LEU A 377 26.42 5.58 11.56
C LEU A 377 27.10 6.92 11.30
N ASN A 378 27.96 6.97 10.31
CA ASN A 378 28.53 8.18 9.75
C ASN A 378 27.93 8.38 8.36
N ILE A 379 27.05 9.38 8.22
CA ILE A 379 26.20 9.58 7.05
C ILE A 379 26.70 10.80 6.29
N TRP A 380 27.01 10.62 5.01
CA TRP A 380 27.48 11.66 4.11
C TRP A 380 26.38 12.06 3.14
N LEU A 381 26.13 13.38 3.03
CA LEU A 381 25.10 13.96 2.18
C LEU A 381 25.74 14.73 1.03
N GLU A 382 25.54 14.28 -0.20
CA GLU A 382 26.06 14.94 -1.40
C GLU A 382 24.92 15.50 -2.25
N GLY A 383 25.13 16.70 -2.79
CA GLY A 383 24.22 17.34 -3.75
C GLY A 383 22.99 18.02 -3.14
N PHE A 384 22.86 18.04 -1.81
CA PHE A 384 21.73 18.69 -1.14
C PHE A 384 21.91 20.20 -1.00
N PRO A 385 20.78 20.97 -0.96
CA PRO A 385 20.81 22.41 -0.68
C PRO A 385 21.44 22.75 0.67
N GLU A 386 21.97 23.97 0.77
CA GLU A 386 22.65 24.45 1.96
C GLU A 386 21.77 24.39 3.23
N VAL A 387 20.47 24.62 3.11
CA VAL A 387 19.52 24.51 4.23
C VAL A 387 19.57 23.12 4.88
N VAL A 388 19.69 22.06 4.10
CA VAL A 388 19.81 20.69 4.60
C VAL A 388 21.19 20.46 5.21
N THR A 389 22.26 20.87 4.50
CA THR A 389 23.65 20.58 4.89
C THR A 389 24.14 21.36 6.09
N ARG A 390 23.39 22.40 6.54
CA ARG A 390 23.63 23.18 7.75
C ARG A 390 22.54 23.08 8.80
N GLY A 391 21.57 22.21 8.58
CA GLY A 391 20.42 22.04 9.44
C GLY A 391 20.59 20.97 10.51
N LYS A 392 19.48 20.43 10.94
CA LYS A 392 19.41 19.34 11.92
C LYS A 392 18.46 18.25 11.43
N MET A 393 18.75 17.02 11.79
CA MET A 393 17.89 15.87 11.58
C MET A 393 17.22 15.45 12.88
N ALA A 394 15.92 15.35 12.90
CA ALA A 394 15.20 14.70 13.99
C ALA A 394 15.38 13.18 13.89
N TYR A 395 15.84 12.57 14.96
CA TYR A 395 16.11 11.15 15.05
C TYR A 395 14.96 10.43 15.76
N TYR A 396 14.36 9.48 15.09
CA TYR A 396 13.27 8.63 15.59
C TYR A 396 13.70 7.18 15.61
N ARG A 397 13.18 6.41 16.58
CA ARG A 397 13.52 5.00 16.74
C ARG A 397 12.33 4.14 17.15
N THR A 398 12.31 2.92 16.63
CA THR A 398 11.42 1.83 17.06
C THR A 398 12.27 0.61 17.35
N SER A 399 12.02 -0.05 18.49
CA SER A 399 12.61 -1.31 18.88
C SER A 399 11.55 -2.14 19.63
N GLU A 400 11.92 -3.28 20.14
CA GLU A 400 10.99 -4.04 20.98
C GLU A 400 10.42 -3.22 22.15
N SER A 401 11.24 -2.33 22.73
CA SER A 401 10.86 -1.47 23.87
C SER A 401 10.47 -0.04 23.48
N GLU A 402 10.72 0.42 22.25
CA GLU A 402 10.47 1.80 21.81
C GLU A 402 9.44 1.87 20.67
N ASN A 403 8.69 2.96 20.60
CA ASN A 403 7.52 3.11 19.73
C ASN A 403 7.58 4.41 18.90
N CYS A 404 8.46 4.46 17.91
CA CYS A 404 8.69 5.64 17.06
C CYS A 404 8.93 6.92 17.90
N HIS A 405 9.75 6.78 18.94
CA HIS A 405 10.10 7.90 19.82
C HIS A 405 11.09 8.81 19.14
N ARG A 406 10.86 10.12 19.27
CA ARG A 406 11.88 11.14 18.96
C ARG A 406 12.96 11.07 20.01
N ILE A 407 14.19 10.73 19.62
CA ILE A 407 15.32 10.52 20.50
C ILE A 407 16.14 11.78 20.67
N ALA A 408 16.43 12.47 19.57
CA ALA A 408 17.30 13.64 19.54
C ALA A 408 17.12 14.49 18.29
N GLU A 409 17.68 15.70 18.31
CA GLU A 409 18.04 16.46 17.11
C GLU A 409 19.54 16.32 16.89
N ILE A 410 19.95 15.94 15.69
CA ILE A 410 21.33 15.70 15.33
C ILE A 410 21.75 16.76 14.32
N PRO A 411 22.76 17.58 14.63
CA PRO A 411 23.22 18.58 13.68
C PRO A 411 23.88 17.90 12.47
N VAL A 412 23.58 18.41 11.28
CA VAL A 412 24.33 18.08 10.09
C VAL A 412 25.65 18.86 10.15
N ARG A 413 26.75 18.16 10.23
CA ARG A 413 28.06 18.81 10.26
C ARG A 413 28.45 19.21 8.85
N GLY A 414 28.58 20.53 8.64
CA GLY A 414 29.15 21.05 7.42
C GLY A 414 30.59 20.52 7.29
N GLY A 415 30.88 19.79 6.24
CA GLY A 415 32.21 19.39 5.82
C GLY A 415 32.74 20.33 4.74
N ASN A 416 33.96 20.08 4.22
CA ASN A 416 34.37 20.67 2.95
C ASN A 416 33.36 20.26 1.88
N TRP A 417 32.73 21.28 1.28
CA TRP A 417 31.79 21.03 0.17
C TRP A 417 32.43 20.06 -0.84
N PRO A 418 31.73 19.03 -1.34
CA PRO A 418 30.28 18.83 -1.33
C PRO A 418 29.74 17.93 -0.18
N PHE A 419 30.52 17.55 0.78
CA PHE A 419 30.15 16.53 1.77
C PHE A 419 29.73 17.17 3.11
N SER A 420 28.54 16.82 3.55
CA SER A 420 28.02 17.13 4.90
C SER A 420 27.76 15.82 5.63
N GLY A 421 28.06 15.78 6.93
CA GLY A 421 28.03 14.53 7.69
C GLY A 421 27.09 14.57 8.89
N ILE A 422 26.53 13.42 9.21
CA ILE A 422 25.73 13.17 10.41
C ILE A 422 26.35 11.98 11.14
N ASP A 423 26.53 12.08 12.45
CA ASP A 423 26.96 10.96 13.28
C ASP A 423 25.83 10.56 14.24
N VAL A 424 25.42 9.31 14.22
CA VAL A 424 24.35 8.80 15.08
C VAL A 424 24.64 7.39 15.55
N LEU A 425 24.38 7.13 16.84
CA LEU A 425 24.43 5.78 17.42
C LEU A 425 23.04 5.13 17.30
N VAL A 426 22.98 4.00 16.59
CA VAL A 426 21.77 3.19 16.42
C VAL A 426 21.94 1.86 17.16
N PRO A 427 21.10 1.58 18.17
CA PRO A 427 21.12 0.29 18.87
C PRO A 427 20.93 -0.89 17.93
N GLY A 428 21.32 -2.08 18.39
CA GLY A 428 21.00 -3.33 17.70
C GLY A 428 19.48 -3.58 17.66
N ASP A 429 19.04 -4.41 16.71
CA ASP A 429 17.66 -4.83 16.56
C ASP A 429 16.66 -3.65 16.60
N SER A 430 16.94 -2.59 15.81
CA SER A 430 16.12 -1.37 15.81
C SER A 430 15.90 -0.80 14.42
N ILE A 431 14.75 -0.15 14.26
CA ILE A 431 14.34 0.64 13.09
C ILE A 431 14.60 2.11 13.42
N PHE A 432 15.14 2.85 12.49
CA PHE A 432 15.44 4.26 12.70
C PHE A 432 14.97 5.13 11.53
N THR A 433 14.69 6.39 11.85
CA THR A 433 14.42 7.44 10.87
C THR A 433 15.16 8.70 11.27
N LEU A 434 15.85 9.29 10.32
CA LEU A 434 16.39 10.63 10.39
C LEU A 434 15.57 11.49 9.43
N ASN A 435 14.90 12.50 9.97
CA ASN A 435 14.03 13.39 9.21
C ASN A 435 14.51 14.82 9.33
N PHE A 436 14.78 15.45 8.20
CA PHE A 436 15.09 16.87 8.17
C PHE A 436 13.79 17.66 8.31
N GLU A 437 13.70 18.43 9.39
CA GLU A 437 12.61 19.38 9.66
C GLU A 437 13.17 20.77 9.36
N GLY A 438 12.88 21.28 8.15
CA GLY A 438 13.30 22.60 7.70
C GLY A 438 12.58 23.76 8.37
#